data_0c8423500eaa0ed5314a7f6eeb32f209
#
_entry.id   0c8423500eaa0ed5314a7f6eeb32f209
#
_cell.length_a   1.000
_cell.length_b   1.000
_cell.length_c   1.000
_cell.angle_alpha   90.00
_cell.angle_beta   90.00
_cell.angle_gamma   90.00
#
_symmetry.space_group_name_H-M   'P 1'
#
loop_
_entity.id
_entity.type
_entity.pdbx_description
1 polymer ?
#
loop_
_entity_poly.entity_id
_entity_poly.type
_entity_poly.pdbx_seq_one_letter_code
_entity_poly.pdbx_strand_id
1 'polypeptide(L)'
;MAGDNGVTLAKVIENDTMSTVESIPPKAIHTIVSGGLEQDIADAIWKYKGAGIATYGAISITVYDRYQRPHLVNFSRPTEIDIYVKVDVVLLDTEEPLPSAVVDAIKQGVVAYGATLGLGDDVITQRIYGYIYANTTGIGKMTVTVSSDGTTFAETNISIPENSFASFSTANVEVTGV
;
A
#
# COMPACT_ATOMS: atom_id res chain seq x y z
N MET A 1 1.49 2.64 -17.74
CA MET A 1 0.14 2.57 -18.30
C MET A 1 -0.56 1.40 -17.62
N ALA A 2 -1.40 1.66 -16.63
CA ALA A 2 -2.34 0.67 -16.15
C ALA A 2 -3.35 0.47 -17.29
N GLY A 3 -3.21 -0.64 -18.02
CA GLY A 3 -4.30 -1.11 -18.86
C GLY A 3 -5.44 -1.52 -17.96
N ASP A 4 -6.66 -1.41 -18.43
CA ASP A 4 -7.95 -1.64 -17.75
C ASP A 4 -8.16 -3.06 -17.14
N ASN A 5 -7.10 -3.78 -16.83
CA ASN A 5 -7.13 -5.18 -16.38
C ASN A 5 -7.27 -5.33 -14.86
N GLY A 6 -7.73 -4.29 -14.15
CA GLY A 6 -7.95 -4.35 -12.71
C GLY A 6 -6.67 -4.34 -11.85
N VAL A 7 -5.50 -4.00 -12.42
CA VAL A 7 -4.26 -3.78 -11.67
C VAL A 7 -4.39 -2.46 -10.90
N THR A 8 -4.24 -2.53 -9.57
CA THR A 8 -4.34 -1.37 -8.67
C THR A 8 -2.99 -0.80 -8.29
N LEU A 9 -2.00 -1.67 -8.02
CA LEU A 9 -0.63 -1.29 -7.67
C LEU A 9 0.35 -2.18 -8.43
N ALA A 10 1.46 -1.61 -8.89
CA ALA A 10 2.55 -2.37 -9.49
C ALA A 10 3.90 -1.72 -9.16
N LYS A 11 4.89 -2.57 -8.83
CA LYS A 11 6.29 -2.18 -8.60
C LYS A 11 7.20 -3.18 -9.27
N VAL A 12 8.30 -2.69 -9.85
CA VAL A 12 9.36 -3.54 -10.41
C VAL A 12 10.65 -3.23 -9.69
N ILE A 13 11.28 -4.25 -9.14
CA ILE A 13 12.60 -4.19 -8.51
C ILE A 13 13.58 -4.92 -9.43
N GLU A 14 14.67 -4.28 -9.77
CA GLU A 14 15.70 -4.84 -10.65
C GLU A 14 16.95 -5.21 -9.86
N ASN A 15 17.48 -6.42 -10.12
CA ASN A 15 18.82 -6.78 -9.71
C ASN A 15 19.72 -6.83 -10.95
N ASP A 16 20.41 -5.74 -11.23
CA ASP A 16 21.36 -5.62 -12.35
C ASP A 16 22.77 -6.12 -11.99
N THR A 17 23.00 -6.60 -10.76
CA THR A 17 24.29 -7.09 -10.28
C THR A 17 24.58 -8.53 -10.74
N MET A 18 25.76 -9.05 -10.38
CA MET A 18 26.18 -10.43 -10.63
C MET A 18 26.01 -11.32 -9.38
N SER A 19 25.38 -10.80 -8.32
CA SER A 19 25.08 -11.52 -7.08
C SER A 19 23.60 -11.44 -6.74
N THR A 20 23.14 -12.36 -5.91
CA THR A 20 21.75 -12.29 -5.36
C THR A 20 21.65 -11.12 -4.39
N VAL A 21 20.65 -10.26 -4.60
CA VAL A 21 20.32 -9.12 -3.74
C VAL A 21 18.87 -9.26 -3.30
N GLU A 22 18.60 -9.21 -2.00
CA GLU A 22 17.24 -9.34 -1.41
C GLU A 22 16.45 -10.55 -1.95
N SER A 23 17.12 -11.69 -2.11
CA SER A 23 16.59 -12.92 -2.70
C SER A 23 16.33 -12.88 -4.21
N ILE A 24 16.49 -11.73 -4.87
CA ILE A 24 16.36 -11.62 -6.33
C ILE A 24 17.65 -12.12 -6.98
N PRO A 25 17.58 -13.10 -7.90
CA PRO A 25 18.76 -13.64 -8.60
C PRO A 25 19.48 -12.56 -9.43
N PRO A 26 20.76 -12.79 -9.79
CA PRO A 26 21.49 -11.91 -10.72
C PRO A 26 20.75 -11.72 -12.04
N LYS A 27 20.77 -10.49 -12.56
CA LYS A 27 20.17 -10.15 -13.87
C LYS A 27 18.68 -10.53 -13.96
N ALA A 28 17.94 -10.34 -12.88
CA ALA A 28 16.50 -10.63 -12.79
C ALA A 28 15.72 -9.38 -12.38
N ILE A 29 14.44 -9.38 -12.75
CA ILE A 29 13.44 -8.44 -12.26
C ILE A 29 12.43 -9.16 -11.36
N HIS A 30 12.04 -8.50 -10.28
CA HIS A 30 10.94 -8.91 -9.41
C HIS A 30 9.78 -7.93 -9.61
N THR A 31 8.73 -8.38 -10.27
CA THR A 31 7.52 -7.60 -10.47
C THR A 31 6.51 -7.96 -9.39
N ILE A 32 5.99 -6.96 -8.66
CA ILE A 32 5.01 -7.11 -7.59
C ILE A 32 3.74 -6.38 -8.05
N VAL A 33 2.61 -7.10 -8.11
CA VAL A 33 1.37 -6.58 -8.72
C VAL A 33 0.16 -6.90 -7.85
N SER A 34 -0.62 -5.88 -7.51
CA SER A 34 -1.92 -6.00 -6.85
C SER A 34 -3.04 -5.88 -7.88
N GLY A 35 -4.06 -6.76 -7.77
CA GLY A 35 -5.15 -6.83 -8.75
C GLY A 35 -4.73 -7.44 -10.09
N GLY A 36 -5.65 -7.45 -11.04
CA GLY A 36 -5.45 -7.98 -12.39
C GLY A 36 -5.42 -9.51 -12.51
N LEU A 37 -5.62 -10.01 -13.72
CA LEU A 37 -5.53 -11.43 -14.04
C LEU A 37 -4.06 -11.86 -14.19
N GLU A 38 -3.71 -13.01 -13.66
CA GLU A 38 -2.32 -13.51 -13.65
C GLU A 38 -1.74 -13.71 -15.06
N GLN A 39 -2.56 -14.20 -15.99
CA GLN A 39 -2.13 -14.38 -17.36
C GLN A 39 -1.82 -13.05 -18.05
N ASP A 40 -2.69 -12.05 -17.87
CA ASP A 40 -2.50 -10.72 -18.47
C ASP A 40 -1.25 -10.02 -17.90
N ILE A 41 -1.00 -10.20 -16.61
CA ILE A 41 0.22 -9.70 -15.95
C ILE A 41 1.45 -10.37 -16.53
N ALA A 42 1.44 -11.73 -16.65
CA ALA A 42 2.56 -12.48 -17.19
C ALA A 42 2.84 -12.11 -18.66
N ASP A 43 1.78 -11.98 -19.47
CA ASP A 43 1.89 -11.57 -20.87
C ASP A 43 2.47 -10.15 -21.00
N ALA A 44 2.06 -9.23 -20.13
CA ALA A 44 2.61 -7.89 -20.07
C ALA A 44 4.10 -7.89 -19.68
N ILE A 45 4.47 -8.65 -18.63
CA ILE A 45 5.87 -8.78 -18.21
C ILE A 45 6.71 -9.35 -19.35
N TRP A 46 6.25 -10.42 -19.98
CA TRP A 46 6.94 -11.05 -21.11
C TRP A 46 7.16 -10.08 -22.27
N LYS A 47 6.14 -9.31 -22.58
CA LYS A 47 6.16 -8.34 -23.69
C LYS A 47 7.15 -7.20 -23.47
N TYR A 48 7.28 -6.72 -22.22
CA TYR A 48 8.03 -5.51 -21.92
C TYR A 48 9.39 -5.74 -21.26
N LYS A 49 9.67 -6.94 -20.71
CA LYS A 49 10.98 -7.25 -20.15
C LYS A 49 12.08 -7.24 -21.20
N GLY A 50 13.29 -6.86 -20.80
CA GLY A 50 14.46 -6.95 -21.67
C GLY A 50 14.81 -8.39 -22.06
N ALA A 51 15.39 -8.56 -23.26
CA ALA A 51 15.91 -9.86 -23.69
C ALA A 51 17.06 -10.31 -22.75
N GLY A 52 17.03 -11.58 -22.34
CA GLY A 52 18.02 -12.16 -21.43
C GLY A 52 17.82 -11.84 -19.95
N ILE A 53 16.85 -11.00 -19.59
CA ILE A 53 16.52 -10.72 -18.20
C ILE A 53 15.58 -11.82 -17.66
N ALA A 54 15.95 -12.43 -16.54
CA ALA A 54 15.11 -13.39 -15.83
C ALA A 54 13.98 -12.68 -15.06
N THR A 55 12.91 -13.42 -14.78
CA THR A 55 11.83 -12.96 -13.91
C THR A 55 11.86 -13.72 -12.59
N TYR A 56 11.56 -13.06 -11.49
CA TYR A 56 11.54 -13.64 -10.14
C TYR A 56 10.21 -13.36 -9.46
N GLY A 57 9.74 -14.30 -8.63
CA GLY A 57 8.51 -14.18 -7.85
C GLY A 57 7.91 -15.52 -7.47
N ALA A 58 6.89 -15.48 -6.60
CA ALA A 58 6.24 -16.66 -6.04
C ALA A 58 5.21 -17.32 -7.00
N ILE A 59 4.70 -16.55 -7.96
CA ILE A 59 3.72 -17.01 -8.96
C ILE A 59 4.46 -17.26 -10.25
N SER A 60 4.21 -18.42 -10.90
CA SER A 60 4.82 -18.82 -12.17
C SER A 60 3.74 -19.09 -13.20
N ILE A 61 3.73 -18.33 -14.29
CA ILE A 61 2.76 -18.45 -15.38
C ILE A 61 3.51 -18.76 -16.67
N THR A 62 2.96 -19.68 -17.47
CA THR A 62 3.51 -19.98 -18.80
C THR A 62 2.93 -19.03 -19.84
N VAL A 63 3.82 -18.34 -20.54
CA VAL A 63 3.50 -17.47 -21.68
C VAL A 63 4.08 -18.12 -22.94
N TYR A 64 3.36 -18.05 -24.07
CA TYR A 64 3.81 -18.58 -25.33
C TYR A 64 4.28 -17.47 -26.27
N ASP A 65 5.47 -17.63 -26.86
CA ASP A 65 5.95 -16.73 -27.89
C ASP A 65 5.21 -16.94 -29.23
N ARG A 66 5.51 -16.09 -30.22
CA ARG A 66 4.91 -16.18 -31.58
C ARG A 66 5.15 -17.54 -32.29
N TYR A 67 6.11 -18.32 -31.79
CA TYR A 67 6.44 -19.65 -32.34
C TYR A 67 5.86 -20.78 -31.48
N GLN A 68 4.94 -20.45 -30.55
CA GLN A 68 4.32 -21.39 -29.61
C GLN A 68 5.33 -22.10 -28.68
N ARG A 69 6.46 -21.46 -28.38
CA ARG A 69 7.42 -21.94 -27.39
C ARG A 69 7.02 -21.43 -26.01
N PRO A 70 6.98 -22.30 -24.97
CA PRO A 70 6.62 -21.90 -23.63
C PRO A 70 7.76 -21.16 -22.94
N HIS A 71 7.41 -20.11 -22.21
CA HIS A 71 8.31 -19.33 -21.35
C HIS A 71 7.66 -19.15 -19.99
N LEU A 72 8.41 -19.42 -18.92
CA LEU A 72 7.96 -19.16 -17.56
C LEU A 72 8.21 -17.68 -17.21
N VAL A 73 7.17 -17.04 -16.74
CA VAL A 73 7.21 -15.68 -16.21
C VAL A 73 6.82 -15.73 -14.75
N ASN A 74 7.69 -15.18 -13.91
CA ASN A 74 7.50 -15.15 -12.46
C ASN A 74 7.20 -13.73 -11.99
N PHE A 75 6.28 -13.60 -11.04
CA PHE A 75 5.96 -12.35 -10.35
C PHE A 75 5.38 -12.65 -8.95
N SER A 76 5.11 -11.64 -8.14
CA SER A 76 4.50 -11.81 -6.82
C SER A 76 3.28 -10.92 -6.63
N ARG A 77 2.40 -11.32 -5.70
CA ARG A 77 1.39 -10.45 -5.11
C ARG A 77 1.97 -9.77 -3.88
N PRO A 78 1.64 -8.51 -3.62
CA PRO A 78 2.08 -7.84 -2.40
C PRO A 78 1.36 -8.41 -1.18
N THR A 79 1.99 -8.26 -0.02
CA THR A 79 1.35 -8.53 1.27
C THR A 79 0.62 -7.27 1.74
N GLU A 80 -0.63 -7.43 2.13
CA GLU A 80 -1.42 -6.37 2.74
C GLU A 80 -1.09 -6.27 4.25
N ILE A 81 -0.86 -5.05 4.72
CA ILE A 81 -0.64 -4.74 6.15
C ILE A 81 -1.74 -3.80 6.58
N ASP A 82 -2.66 -4.31 7.40
CA ASP A 82 -3.73 -3.50 7.98
C ASP A 82 -3.16 -2.46 8.95
N ILE A 83 -3.56 -1.21 8.76
CA ILE A 83 -3.18 -0.10 9.63
C ILE A 83 -4.37 0.30 10.50
N TYR A 84 -4.13 0.28 11.79
CA TYR A 84 -5.08 0.73 12.82
C TYR A 84 -4.70 2.12 13.28
N VAL A 85 -5.68 3.01 13.39
CA VAL A 85 -5.44 4.40 13.76
C VAL A 85 -6.36 4.79 14.91
N LYS A 86 -5.79 5.41 15.96
CA LYS A 86 -6.57 6.06 17.02
C LYS A 86 -6.36 7.56 16.94
N VAL A 87 -7.47 8.28 17.00
CA VAL A 87 -7.49 9.75 16.96
C VAL A 87 -8.23 10.26 18.18
N ASP A 88 -7.50 10.85 19.11
CA ASP A 88 -8.07 11.55 20.25
C ASP A 88 -8.26 13.03 19.91
N VAL A 89 -9.47 13.53 20.06
CA VAL A 89 -9.89 14.85 19.58
C VAL A 89 -10.40 15.70 20.72
N VAL A 90 -9.88 16.92 20.82
CA VAL A 90 -10.46 18.01 21.63
C VAL A 90 -11.07 19.04 20.69
N LEU A 91 -12.35 19.31 20.84
CA LEU A 91 -13.03 20.35 20.06
C LEU A 91 -12.64 21.75 20.56
N LEU A 92 -12.78 22.76 19.70
CA LEU A 92 -12.68 24.17 20.08
C LEU A 92 -13.78 24.56 21.07
N ASP A 93 -14.98 24.02 20.88
CA ASP A 93 -16.07 24.11 21.85
C ASP A 93 -16.12 22.78 22.65
N THR A 94 -15.72 22.84 23.89
CA THR A 94 -15.59 21.70 24.79
C THR A 94 -16.90 21.33 25.52
N GLU A 95 -17.95 22.13 25.36
CA GLU A 95 -19.25 21.87 25.99
C GLU A 95 -20.13 20.93 25.15
N GLU A 96 -19.80 20.74 23.85
CA GLU A 96 -20.53 19.89 22.94
C GLU A 96 -19.88 18.51 22.83
N PRO A 97 -20.69 17.43 22.79
CA PRO A 97 -20.15 16.10 22.50
C PRO A 97 -19.63 16.03 21.07
N LEU A 98 -18.64 15.19 20.82
CA LEU A 98 -18.04 15.01 19.48
C LEU A 98 -19.11 14.59 18.45
N PRO A 99 -19.47 15.43 17.45
CA PRO A 99 -20.50 15.12 16.48
C PRO A 99 -20.13 13.91 15.59
N SER A 100 -21.07 13.04 15.31
CA SER A 100 -20.83 11.86 14.41
C SER A 100 -20.31 12.28 13.03
N ALA A 101 -20.76 13.40 12.49
CA ALA A 101 -20.27 13.91 11.22
C ALA A 101 -18.77 14.27 11.25
N VAL A 102 -18.25 14.76 12.38
CA VAL A 102 -16.82 15.00 12.57
C VAL A 102 -16.05 13.70 12.67
N VAL A 103 -16.59 12.70 13.39
CA VAL A 103 -16.02 11.35 13.47
C VAL A 103 -15.89 10.73 12.07
N ASP A 104 -16.95 10.79 11.26
CA ASP A 104 -16.95 10.24 9.90
C ASP A 104 -15.97 10.98 9.00
N ALA A 105 -15.89 12.31 9.10
CA ALA A 105 -14.93 13.12 8.34
C ALA A 105 -13.48 12.79 8.71
N ILE A 106 -13.18 12.56 9.98
CA ILE A 106 -11.86 12.12 10.45
C ILE A 106 -11.51 10.76 9.83
N LYS A 107 -12.43 9.78 9.91
CA LYS A 107 -12.23 8.44 9.34
C LYS A 107 -11.97 8.50 7.84
N GLN A 108 -12.73 9.32 7.12
CA GLN A 108 -12.53 9.52 5.68
C GLN A 108 -11.18 10.19 5.36
N GLY A 109 -10.76 11.15 6.17
CA GLY A 109 -9.44 11.79 6.04
C GLY A 109 -8.30 10.79 6.20
N VAL A 110 -8.40 9.88 7.16
CA VAL A 110 -7.40 8.80 7.37
C VAL A 110 -7.35 7.86 6.16
N VAL A 111 -8.51 7.41 5.67
CA VAL A 111 -8.59 6.53 4.49
C VAL A 111 -8.09 7.23 3.23
N ALA A 112 -8.39 8.52 3.06
CA ALA A 112 -7.90 9.33 1.95
C ALA A 112 -6.36 9.45 1.95
N TYR A 113 -5.73 9.56 3.13
CA TYR A 113 -4.27 9.46 3.23
C TYR A 113 -3.77 8.09 2.76
N GLY A 114 -4.38 7.00 3.26
CA GLY A 114 -4.02 5.63 2.88
C GLY A 114 -4.08 5.40 1.37
N ALA A 115 -5.08 5.97 0.69
CA ALA A 115 -5.25 5.86 -0.76
C ALA A 115 -4.11 6.53 -1.58
N THR A 116 -3.26 7.35 -0.95
CA THR A 116 -2.10 7.96 -1.61
C THR A 116 -0.84 7.12 -1.53
N LEU A 117 -0.84 6.06 -0.70
CA LEU A 117 0.33 5.22 -0.48
C LEU A 117 0.42 4.12 -1.54
N GLY A 118 1.63 3.89 -2.02
CA GLY A 118 1.98 2.82 -2.94
C GLY A 118 2.63 1.61 -2.24
N LEU A 119 3.21 0.71 -3.06
CA LEU A 119 3.97 -0.44 -2.57
C LEU A 119 5.29 0.00 -1.91
N GLY A 120 5.49 -0.40 -0.65
CA GLY A 120 6.66 -0.07 0.15
C GLY A 120 6.70 1.36 0.67
N ASP A 121 5.59 2.10 0.59
CA ASP A 121 5.53 3.44 1.15
C ASP A 121 5.24 3.37 2.65
N ASP A 122 6.11 3.98 3.44
CA ASP A 122 5.97 4.06 4.89
C ASP A 122 4.76 4.90 5.31
N VAL A 123 4.10 4.48 6.40
CA VAL A 123 3.05 5.27 7.02
C VAL A 123 3.67 6.39 7.84
N ILE A 124 3.51 7.62 7.38
CA ILE A 124 4.01 8.82 8.07
C ILE A 124 2.89 9.41 8.91
N THR A 125 2.92 9.16 10.21
CA THR A 125 1.85 9.57 11.15
C THR A 125 1.52 11.06 11.07
N GLN A 126 2.52 11.92 10.93
CA GLN A 126 2.31 13.36 10.84
C GLN A 126 1.57 13.81 9.57
N ARG A 127 1.63 13.03 8.47
CA ARG A 127 0.88 13.36 7.27
C ARG A 127 -0.62 13.14 7.44
N ILE A 128 -1.03 12.20 8.28
CA ILE A 128 -2.44 11.92 8.59
C ILE A 128 -3.15 13.17 9.12
N TYR A 129 -2.46 13.97 9.94
CA TYR A 129 -3.01 15.22 10.47
C TYR A 129 -3.47 16.17 9.36
N GLY A 130 -2.68 16.32 8.30
CA GLY A 130 -3.02 17.20 7.18
C GLY A 130 -4.32 16.78 6.48
N TYR A 131 -4.50 15.47 6.28
CA TYR A 131 -5.71 14.92 5.65
C TYR A 131 -6.94 15.04 6.54
N ILE A 132 -6.79 14.89 7.85
CA ILE A 132 -7.89 15.09 8.80
C ILE A 132 -8.30 16.58 8.81
N TYR A 133 -7.34 17.49 8.99
CA TYR A 133 -7.65 18.94 9.02
C TYR A 133 -8.22 19.46 7.70
N ALA A 134 -7.87 18.88 6.55
CA ALA A 134 -8.43 19.26 5.27
C ALA A 134 -9.93 18.92 5.14
N ASN A 135 -10.41 17.96 5.93
CA ASN A 135 -11.78 17.45 5.85
C ASN A 135 -12.64 17.79 7.08
N THR A 136 -12.06 18.46 8.07
CA THR A 136 -12.75 18.74 9.34
C THR A 136 -12.60 20.20 9.77
N THR A 137 -13.57 20.68 10.52
CA THR A 137 -13.56 22.02 11.18
C THR A 137 -13.88 21.85 12.66
N GLY A 138 -13.51 22.83 13.48
CA GLY A 138 -13.86 22.84 14.90
C GLY A 138 -12.93 21.99 15.80
N ILE A 139 -11.86 21.40 15.26
CA ILE A 139 -10.87 20.68 16.06
C ILE A 139 -9.88 21.67 16.66
N GLY A 140 -9.78 21.70 17.99
CA GLY A 140 -8.81 22.50 18.72
C GLY A 140 -7.46 21.80 18.88
N LYS A 141 -7.50 20.48 19.19
CA LYS A 141 -6.31 19.65 19.31
C LYS A 141 -6.66 18.23 18.90
N MET A 142 -5.71 17.52 18.35
CA MET A 142 -5.81 16.07 18.18
C MET A 142 -4.47 15.39 18.42
N THR A 143 -4.54 14.12 18.77
CA THR A 143 -3.40 13.19 18.83
C THR A 143 -3.71 11.99 17.96
N VAL A 144 -2.80 11.63 17.07
CA VAL A 144 -2.94 10.49 16.15
C VAL A 144 -1.90 9.45 16.51
N THR A 145 -2.34 8.24 16.80
CA THR A 145 -1.46 7.09 17.01
C THR A 145 -1.80 5.99 16.01
N VAL A 146 -0.79 5.26 15.56
CA VAL A 146 -0.91 4.22 14.55
C VAL A 146 -0.39 2.88 15.06
N SER A 147 -0.91 1.80 14.51
CA SER A 147 -0.50 0.43 14.83
C SER A 147 -0.62 -0.46 13.60
N SER A 148 0.29 -1.44 13.44
CA SER A 148 0.20 -2.50 12.44
C SER A 148 -0.29 -3.84 13.01
N ASP A 149 -0.51 -3.92 14.34
CA ASP A 149 -0.97 -5.13 15.03
C ASP A 149 -2.33 -4.95 15.73
N GLY A 150 -2.88 -3.73 15.72
CA GLY A 150 -4.15 -3.36 16.37
C GLY A 150 -4.08 -3.30 17.91
N THR A 151 -2.90 -3.50 18.50
CA THR A 151 -2.72 -3.55 19.95
C THR A 151 -1.73 -2.52 20.48
N THR A 152 -0.60 -2.35 19.82
CA THR A 152 0.46 -1.42 20.22
C THR A 152 0.38 -0.15 19.38
N PHE A 153 -0.14 0.93 19.99
CA PHE A 153 -0.31 2.23 19.31
C PHE A 153 0.80 3.20 19.70
N ALA A 154 1.35 3.91 18.71
CA ALA A 154 2.38 4.93 18.92
C ALA A 154 2.26 6.08 17.91
N GLU A 155 2.83 7.25 18.23
CA GLU A 155 2.93 8.41 17.32
C GLU A 155 4.10 8.27 16.31
N THR A 156 4.71 7.09 16.22
CA THR A 156 5.84 6.82 15.34
C THR A 156 5.39 6.34 13.97
N ASN A 157 6.22 6.58 12.96
CA ASN A 157 5.98 6.08 11.61
C ASN A 157 6.06 4.54 11.59
N ILE A 158 5.27 3.91 10.70
CA ILE A 158 5.35 2.47 10.45
C ILE A 158 6.10 2.25 9.13
N SER A 159 7.19 1.49 9.19
CA SER A 159 7.91 1.10 7.98
C SER A 159 7.21 -0.06 7.30
N ILE A 160 7.02 0.05 5.99
CA ILE A 160 6.33 -0.94 5.16
C ILE A 160 7.36 -1.61 4.23
N PRO A 161 7.50 -2.95 4.28
CA PRO A 161 8.39 -3.66 3.37
C PRO A 161 8.05 -3.40 1.90
N GLU A 162 9.08 -3.40 1.03
CA GLU A 162 8.92 -3.07 -0.40
C GLU A 162 7.95 -3.97 -1.16
N ASN A 163 7.72 -5.19 -0.66
CA ASN A 163 6.78 -6.17 -1.21
C ASN A 163 5.39 -6.12 -0.55
N SER A 164 5.11 -5.09 0.23
CA SER A 164 3.86 -4.92 0.98
C SER A 164 3.24 -3.55 0.73
N PHE A 165 1.99 -3.39 1.11
CA PHE A 165 1.31 -2.09 1.10
C PHE A 165 0.49 -1.90 2.37
N ALA A 166 0.36 -0.65 2.79
CA ALA A 166 -0.46 -0.27 3.94
C ALA A 166 -1.93 -0.16 3.51
N SER A 167 -2.81 -0.86 4.22
CA SER A 167 -4.26 -0.85 3.99
C SER A 167 -4.96 -0.09 5.09
N PHE A 168 -5.81 0.85 4.70
CA PHE A 168 -6.60 1.68 5.61
C PHE A 168 -8.09 1.44 5.39
N SER A 169 -8.79 1.16 6.48
CA SER A 169 -10.25 0.98 6.49
C SER A 169 -10.87 1.85 7.58
N THR A 170 -12.05 2.40 7.32
CA THR A 170 -12.82 3.14 8.34
C THR A 170 -13.15 2.29 9.57
N ALA A 171 -13.18 0.96 9.42
CA ALA A 171 -13.39 0.02 10.52
C ALA A 171 -12.20 -0.04 11.48
N ASN A 172 -10.98 0.24 10.98
CA ASN A 172 -9.73 0.23 11.74
C ASN A 172 -9.38 1.62 12.30
N VAL A 173 -10.29 2.60 12.19
CA VAL A 173 -10.10 3.95 12.73
C VAL A 173 -11.02 4.17 13.92
N GLU A 174 -10.43 4.30 15.09
CA GLU A 174 -11.10 4.67 16.34
C GLU A 174 -10.95 6.19 16.58
N VAL A 175 -12.05 6.88 16.89
CA VAL A 175 -12.05 8.32 17.17
C VAL A 175 -12.69 8.54 18.51
N THR A 176 -11.98 9.21 19.41
CA THR A 176 -12.41 9.49 20.78
C THR A 176 -12.42 11.00 21.04
N GLY A 177 -13.51 11.53 21.59
CA GLY A 177 -13.57 12.88 22.14
C GLY A 177 -13.00 12.90 23.56
N VAL A 178 -12.06 13.79 23.86
CA VAL A 178 -11.38 13.94 25.15
C VAL A 178 -11.50 15.37 25.66
#